data_3faeb74e8a8dc5567bb2b73ec5013d86
#
_entry.id   3faeb74e8a8dc5567bb2b73ec5013d86
#
_cell.length_a   1.000
_cell.length_b   1.000
_cell.length_c   1.000
_cell.angle_alpha   90.00
_cell.angle_beta   90.00
_cell.angle_gamma   90.00
#
_symmetry.space_group_name_H-M   'P 1'
#
loop_
_entity.id
_entity.type
_entity.pdbx_description
1 polymer ?
#
loop_
_entity_poly.entity_id
_entity_poly.type
_entity_poly.pdbx_seq_one_letter_code
_entity_poly.pdbx_strand_id
1 'polypeptide(L)'
;PEGVKTLVAPGKDMRICTFLWIYYGYPSARYEGVSVEEMRYHCGMAMAERDGFTKEDVDIVAGVPDSGIAHAMGYANRSGVPFSRPLVKYTPTWPRSFMPTIQSKRNLIAKMKLIPIHELIRGKRMVLVDDSIVRGTQLRETAEFLFESGAKEVHARAACPPILFGCKYLNFSRSNSEMELIARRVIAEEEGENVDRTVLDDYADPDSDRYHKMVEKICKRMGFTSLGYNRLDDMLDAAGIDPSKMCTYCWNGRE
;
A
#
# COMPACT_ATOMS: atom_id res chain seq x y z
N PRO A 1 1.23 -41.34 5.98
CA PRO A 1 1.17 -40.00 6.56
C PRO A 1 0.02 -39.96 7.56
N GLU A 2 0.30 -39.61 8.79
CA GLU A 2 -0.73 -39.35 9.79
C GLU A 2 -1.53 -38.14 9.29
N GLY A 3 -2.86 -38.19 9.35
CA GLY A 3 -3.74 -37.15 8.86
C GLY A 3 -3.55 -35.81 9.61
N VAL A 4 -4.26 -34.77 9.18
CA VAL A 4 -4.25 -33.43 9.83
C VAL A 4 -4.75 -33.61 11.28
N LYS A 5 -3.95 -33.13 12.25
CA LYS A 5 -4.31 -33.12 13.66
C LYS A 5 -4.72 -31.70 14.06
N THR A 6 -5.96 -31.51 14.49
CA THR A 6 -6.42 -30.26 15.07
C THR A 6 -5.84 -30.09 16.47
N LEU A 7 -4.97 -29.10 16.67
CA LEU A 7 -4.37 -28.80 17.98
C LEU A 7 -5.26 -27.84 18.79
N VAL A 8 -5.90 -26.90 18.14
CA VAL A 8 -6.84 -25.95 18.74
C VAL A 8 -8.07 -25.89 17.84
N ALA A 9 -9.25 -26.04 18.40
CA ALA A 9 -10.49 -25.89 17.65
C ALA A 9 -10.68 -24.42 17.22
N PRO A 10 -11.25 -24.15 16.03
CA PRO A 10 -11.58 -22.80 15.62
C PRO A 10 -12.58 -22.16 16.58
N GLY A 11 -12.49 -20.84 16.74
CA GLY A 11 -13.49 -20.06 17.47
C GLY A 11 -14.87 -20.11 16.82
N LYS A 12 -15.87 -19.56 17.51
CA LYS A 12 -17.25 -19.50 16.98
C LYS A 12 -17.41 -18.42 15.92
N ASP A 13 -16.66 -17.32 16.05
CA ASP A 13 -16.76 -16.16 15.19
C ASP A 13 -15.55 -16.09 14.26
N MET A 14 -15.81 -15.92 12.98
CA MET A 14 -14.75 -15.70 11.99
C MET A 14 -14.16 -14.29 12.15
N ARG A 15 -12.84 -14.20 12.09
CA ARG A 15 -12.06 -12.95 12.00
C ARG A 15 -10.96 -13.14 10.99
N ILE A 16 -11.22 -12.79 9.73
CA ILE A 16 -10.24 -12.95 8.66
C ILE A 16 -9.44 -11.65 8.44
N CYS A 17 -8.14 -11.78 8.28
CA CYS A 17 -7.26 -10.64 8.05
C CYS A 17 -7.51 -10.02 6.67
N THR A 18 -7.94 -8.77 6.60
CA THR A 18 -8.20 -8.06 5.34
C THR A 18 -6.90 -7.86 4.53
N PHE A 19 -5.75 -7.78 5.18
CA PHE A 19 -4.44 -7.70 4.52
C PHE A 19 -4.09 -8.92 3.67
N LEU A 20 -4.79 -10.06 3.84
CA LEU A 20 -4.65 -11.21 2.95
C LEU A 20 -4.92 -10.83 1.49
N TRP A 21 -5.96 -10.06 1.23
CA TRP A 21 -6.26 -9.62 -0.13
C TRP A 21 -5.38 -8.45 -0.56
N ILE A 22 -5.13 -7.49 0.30
CA ILE A 22 -4.35 -6.28 -0.04
C ILE A 22 -2.91 -6.62 -0.42
N TYR A 23 -2.23 -7.49 0.35
CA TYR A 23 -0.81 -7.74 0.17
C TYR A 23 -0.40 -9.22 0.23
N TYR A 24 -0.79 -9.96 1.31
CA TYR A 24 -0.20 -11.27 1.59
C TYR A 24 -0.63 -12.37 0.64
N GLY A 25 -1.87 -12.34 0.18
CA GLY A 25 -2.43 -13.37 -0.68
C GLY A 25 -1.70 -13.45 -2.01
N TYR A 26 -1.43 -14.67 -2.44
CA TYR A 26 -0.94 -14.87 -3.79
C TYR A 26 -2.04 -14.47 -4.79
N PRO A 27 -1.73 -13.82 -5.93
CA PRO A 27 -2.74 -13.28 -6.85
C PRO A 27 -3.81 -14.27 -7.27
N SER A 28 -3.44 -15.53 -7.53
CA SER A 28 -4.40 -16.58 -7.92
C SER A 28 -5.12 -17.27 -6.75
N ALA A 29 -4.83 -16.85 -5.49
CA ALA A 29 -5.48 -17.43 -4.32
C ALA A 29 -6.91 -16.90 -4.14
N ARG A 30 -7.71 -17.69 -3.41
CA ARG A 30 -9.04 -17.32 -2.96
C ARG A 30 -9.13 -17.54 -1.45
N TYR A 31 -9.72 -16.60 -0.74
CA TYR A 31 -10.06 -16.75 0.67
C TYR A 31 -11.56 -16.47 0.81
N GLU A 32 -12.29 -17.34 1.50
CA GLU A 32 -13.75 -17.26 1.65
C GLU A 32 -14.50 -17.04 0.32
N GLY A 33 -14.02 -17.67 -0.75
CA GLY A 33 -14.60 -17.54 -2.09
C GLY A 33 -14.21 -16.29 -2.87
N VAL A 34 -13.53 -15.31 -2.25
CA VAL A 34 -13.11 -14.05 -2.87
C VAL A 34 -11.71 -14.16 -3.46
N SER A 35 -11.57 -13.83 -4.73
CA SER A 35 -10.28 -13.81 -5.44
C SER A 35 -9.42 -12.64 -4.94
N VAL A 36 -8.14 -12.90 -4.70
CA VAL A 36 -7.18 -11.85 -4.31
C VAL A 36 -7.03 -10.82 -5.42
N GLU A 37 -6.82 -11.25 -6.65
CA GLU A 37 -6.60 -10.34 -7.79
C GLU A 37 -7.83 -9.49 -8.09
N GLU A 38 -9.02 -10.08 -8.04
CA GLU A 38 -10.28 -9.38 -8.28
C GLU A 38 -10.57 -8.32 -7.22
N MET A 39 -10.34 -8.65 -5.95
CA MET A 39 -10.48 -7.69 -4.85
C MET A 39 -9.53 -6.49 -5.01
N ARG A 40 -8.26 -6.74 -5.35
CA ARG A 40 -7.28 -5.68 -5.63
C ARG A 40 -7.73 -4.79 -6.79
N TYR A 41 -8.24 -5.39 -7.84
CA TYR A 41 -8.77 -4.66 -8.99
C TYR A 41 -9.94 -3.74 -8.59
N HIS A 42 -10.88 -4.24 -7.78
CA HIS A 42 -12.01 -3.44 -7.28
C HIS A 42 -11.56 -2.30 -6.36
N CYS A 43 -10.57 -2.52 -5.49
CA CYS A 43 -9.94 -1.45 -4.71
C CYS A 43 -9.39 -0.34 -5.61
N GLY A 44 -8.73 -0.72 -6.71
CA GLY A 44 -8.22 0.24 -7.69
C GLY A 44 -9.32 1.06 -8.34
N MET A 45 -10.44 0.43 -8.68
CA MET A 45 -11.61 1.12 -9.25
C MET A 45 -12.19 2.15 -8.26
N ALA A 46 -12.36 1.77 -7.00
CA ALA A 46 -12.89 2.66 -5.96
C ALA A 46 -11.98 3.90 -5.74
N MET A 47 -10.66 3.70 -5.71
CA MET A 47 -9.71 4.82 -5.64
C MET A 47 -9.84 5.78 -6.83
N ALA A 48 -10.01 5.27 -8.05
CA ALA A 48 -10.15 6.11 -9.23
C ALA A 48 -11.45 6.93 -9.21
N GLU A 49 -12.54 6.35 -8.72
CA GLU A 49 -13.82 7.05 -8.57
C GLU A 49 -13.73 8.24 -7.61
N ARG A 50 -13.00 8.07 -6.49
CA ARG A 50 -12.81 9.14 -5.50
C ARG A 50 -11.84 10.22 -5.97
N ASP A 51 -10.78 9.84 -6.66
CA ASP A 51 -9.81 10.81 -7.18
C ASP A 51 -10.38 11.69 -8.29
N GLY A 52 -11.21 11.12 -9.14
CA GLY A 52 -11.76 11.79 -10.29
C GLY A 52 -10.74 12.19 -11.37
N PHE A 53 -9.50 11.67 -11.30
CA PHE A 53 -8.48 11.96 -12.31
C PHE A 53 -8.87 11.41 -13.69
N THR A 54 -8.62 12.23 -14.71
CA THR A 54 -8.85 11.92 -16.12
C THR A 54 -7.55 11.99 -16.92
N LYS A 55 -7.62 11.73 -18.22
CA LYS A 55 -6.49 11.90 -19.16
C LYS A 55 -6.01 13.36 -19.28
N GLU A 56 -6.81 14.33 -18.85
CA GLU A 56 -6.43 15.74 -18.84
C GLU A 56 -5.53 16.06 -17.64
N ASP A 57 -5.70 15.34 -16.55
CA ASP A 57 -4.96 15.53 -15.30
C ASP A 57 -3.64 14.77 -15.29
N VAL A 58 -3.66 13.49 -15.72
CA VAL A 58 -2.51 12.58 -15.68
C VAL A 58 -2.37 11.79 -16.98
N ASP A 59 -1.16 11.43 -17.34
CA ASP A 59 -0.86 10.77 -18.60
C ASP A 59 -0.91 9.25 -18.54
N ILE A 60 -0.54 8.69 -17.38
CA ILE A 60 -0.48 7.23 -17.17
C ILE A 60 -0.83 6.85 -15.73
N VAL A 61 -1.32 5.62 -15.56
CA VAL A 61 -1.41 4.92 -14.27
C VAL A 61 -0.38 3.80 -14.26
N ALA A 62 0.35 3.68 -13.16
CA ALA A 62 1.38 2.67 -12.95
C ALA A 62 1.22 1.99 -11.60
N GLY A 63 1.58 0.72 -11.49
CA GLY A 63 1.65 0.00 -10.22
C GLY A 63 3.09 -0.27 -9.79
N VAL A 64 3.35 -0.21 -8.49
CA VAL A 64 4.61 -0.72 -7.94
C VAL A 64 4.68 -2.23 -8.19
N PRO A 65 5.70 -2.75 -8.85
CA PRO A 65 5.83 -4.19 -9.10
C PRO A 65 6.17 -4.97 -7.82
N ASP A 66 5.46 -6.11 -7.51
CA ASP A 66 4.27 -6.62 -8.18
C ASP A 66 2.99 -6.26 -7.41
N SER A 67 3.14 -5.72 -6.20
CA SER A 67 2.09 -5.49 -5.20
C SER A 67 0.99 -4.51 -5.65
N GLY A 68 1.38 -3.44 -6.36
CA GLY A 68 0.47 -2.40 -6.82
C GLY A 68 -0.19 -2.67 -8.18
N ILE A 69 0.20 -3.74 -8.91
CA ILE A 69 -0.19 -3.92 -10.32
C ILE A 69 -1.70 -4.09 -10.49
N ALA A 70 -2.32 -5.01 -9.76
CA ALA A 70 -3.76 -5.27 -9.89
C ALA A 70 -4.60 -4.05 -9.51
N HIS A 71 -4.21 -3.36 -8.43
CA HIS A 71 -4.82 -2.10 -8.00
C HIS A 71 -4.71 -1.02 -9.08
N ALA A 72 -3.52 -0.87 -9.69
CA ALA A 72 -3.30 0.10 -10.76
C ALA A 72 -4.10 -0.23 -12.03
N MET A 73 -4.26 -1.50 -12.36
CA MET A 73 -5.10 -1.92 -13.49
C MET A 73 -6.57 -1.56 -13.27
N GLY A 74 -7.10 -1.81 -12.06
CA GLY A 74 -8.46 -1.41 -11.70
C GLY A 74 -8.64 0.11 -11.79
N TYR A 75 -7.68 0.86 -11.24
CA TYR A 75 -7.66 2.32 -11.32
C TYR A 75 -7.66 2.83 -12.77
N ALA A 76 -6.76 2.31 -13.60
CA ALA A 76 -6.65 2.69 -15.01
C ALA A 76 -7.94 2.42 -15.80
N ASN A 77 -8.51 1.23 -15.61
CA ASN A 77 -9.73 0.85 -16.31
C ASN A 77 -10.94 1.72 -15.90
N ARG A 78 -11.01 2.13 -14.63
CA ARG A 78 -12.11 2.98 -14.14
C ARG A 78 -11.94 4.43 -14.55
N SER A 79 -10.74 5.00 -14.43
CA SER A 79 -10.45 6.39 -14.80
C SER A 79 -10.38 6.61 -16.31
N GLY A 80 -10.17 5.55 -17.09
CA GLY A 80 -9.86 5.62 -18.52
C GLY A 80 -8.46 6.13 -18.85
N VAL A 81 -7.62 6.41 -17.85
CA VAL A 81 -6.21 6.77 -18.04
C VAL A 81 -5.41 5.52 -18.41
N PRO A 82 -4.51 5.56 -19.41
CA PRO A 82 -3.76 4.39 -19.85
C PRO A 82 -2.90 3.77 -18.74
N PHE A 83 -2.98 2.44 -18.59
CA PHE A 83 -2.04 1.69 -17.75
C PHE A 83 -0.68 1.59 -18.44
N SER A 84 0.40 1.80 -17.70
CA SER A 84 1.78 1.65 -18.17
C SER A 84 2.64 0.93 -17.13
N ARG A 85 3.74 0.33 -17.57
CA ARG A 85 4.72 -0.31 -16.70
C ARG A 85 6.07 0.41 -16.74
N PRO A 86 6.17 1.62 -16.17
CA PRO A 86 7.41 2.39 -16.16
C PRO A 86 8.47 1.81 -15.22
N LEU A 87 8.06 0.92 -14.32
CA LEU A 87 8.92 0.21 -13.38
C LEU A 87 8.80 -1.30 -13.61
N VAL A 88 9.92 -2.00 -13.67
CA VAL A 88 9.99 -3.46 -13.78
C VAL A 88 10.82 -4.02 -12.65
N LYS A 89 10.35 -5.14 -12.09
CA LYS A 89 11.13 -5.90 -11.12
C LYS A 89 11.90 -6.99 -11.87
N TYR A 90 13.22 -6.95 -11.76
CA TYR A 90 14.05 -7.95 -12.40
C TYR A 90 14.44 -9.04 -11.40
N THR A 91 13.73 -10.17 -11.47
CA THR A 91 13.95 -11.30 -10.55
C THR A 91 14.79 -12.47 -11.10
N PRO A 92 15.11 -12.59 -12.42
CA PRO A 92 15.71 -13.82 -12.94
C PRO A 92 17.15 -14.11 -12.54
N THR A 93 17.96 -13.10 -12.14
CA THR A 93 19.43 -13.24 -12.04
C THR A 93 19.99 -13.25 -10.62
N TRP A 94 19.18 -13.00 -9.58
CA TRP A 94 19.68 -12.93 -8.21
C TRP A 94 18.87 -13.80 -7.27
N PRO A 95 19.24 -15.08 -7.05
CA PRO A 95 18.66 -15.88 -5.97
C PRO A 95 18.93 -15.19 -4.62
N ARG A 96 17.98 -15.29 -3.69
CA ARG A 96 18.03 -14.68 -2.34
C ARG A 96 19.33 -14.96 -1.55
N SER A 97 20.10 -15.98 -1.95
CA SER A 97 21.36 -16.40 -1.33
C SER A 97 22.55 -15.48 -1.60
N PHE A 98 22.46 -14.55 -2.56
CA PHE A 98 23.53 -13.60 -2.87
C PHE A 98 23.31 -12.23 -2.23
N MET A 99 23.27 -12.17 -0.91
CA MET A 99 23.36 -10.90 -0.20
C MET A 99 24.84 -10.57 0.03
N PRO A 100 25.41 -9.57 -0.67
CA PRO A 100 26.79 -9.19 -0.45
C PRO A 100 27.02 -8.68 0.96
N THR A 101 28.16 -8.98 1.54
CA THR A 101 28.55 -8.51 2.87
C THR A 101 28.88 -7.00 2.89
N ILE A 102 29.19 -6.41 1.74
CA ILE A 102 29.60 -5.01 1.61
C ILE A 102 28.37 -4.10 1.45
N GLN A 103 28.23 -3.06 2.31
CA GLN A 103 27.09 -2.14 2.35
C GLN A 103 26.83 -1.41 1.02
N SER A 104 27.89 -0.97 0.32
CA SER A 104 27.76 -0.32 -0.99
C SER A 104 27.12 -1.22 -2.05
N LYS A 105 27.45 -2.53 -2.02
CA LYS A 105 26.82 -3.52 -2.91
C LYS A 105 25.39 -3.83 -2.52
N ARG A 106 25.05 -3.79 -1.21
CA ARG A 106 23.64 -3.92 -0.76
C ARG A 106 22.77 -2.76 -1.24
N ASN A 107 23.30 -1.53 -1.17
CA ASN A 107 22.61 -0.35 -1.67
C ASN A 107 22.41 -0.39 -3.18
N LEU A 108 23.40 -0.89 -3.93
CA LEU A 108 23.28 -1.09 -5.37
C LEU A 108 22.21 -2.15 -5.70
N ILE A 109 22.19 -3.28 -4.99
CA ILE A 109 21.21 -4.35 -5.19
C ILE A 109 19.80 -3.88 -4.77
N ALA A 110 19.66 -3.06 -3.73
CA ALA A 110 18.39 -2.45 -3.36
C ALA A 110 17.87 -1.53 -4.48
N LYS A 111 18.73 -0.72 -5.09
CA LYS A 111 18.41 0.12 -6.26
C LYS A 111 18.07 -0.71 -7.51
N MET A 112 18.63 -1.92 -7.67
CA MET A 112 18.35 -2.81 -8.81
C MET A 112 17.01 -3.58 -8.66
N LYS A 113 16.29 -3.47 -7.53
CA LYS A 113 15.00 -4.14 -7.36
C LYS A 113 13.91 -3.61 -8.29
N LEU A 114 13.97 -2.32 -8.59
CA LEU A 114 13.07 -1.66 -9.53
C LEU A 114 13.90 -1.02 -10.63
N ILE A 115 13.66 -1.42 -11.86
CA ILE A 115 14.34 -0.91 -13.04
C ILE A 115 13.39 0.05 -13.78
N PRO A 116 13.77 1.33 -14.00
CA PRO A 116 12.96 2.27 -14.74
C PRO A 116 13.05 2.02 -16.24
N ILE A 117 11.97 2.31 -16.91
CA ILE A 117 11.91 2.45 -18.36
C ILE A 117 11.76 3.95 -18.65
N HIS A 118 12.89 4.62 -18.88
CA HIS A 118 12.94 6.08 -18.98
C HIS A 118 12.01 6.65 -20.05
N GLU A 119 11.80 5.92 -21.15
CA GLU A 119 10.91 6.30 -22.24
C GLU A 119 9.44 6.37 -21.80
N LEU A 120 9.06 5.59 -20.79
CA LEU A 120 7.72 5.57 -20.22
C LEU A 120 7.54 6.56 -19.05
N ILE A 121 8.63 7.15 -18.55
CA ILE A 121 8.63 8.06 -17.39
C ILE A 121 8.78 9.52 -17.81
N ARG A 122 9.73 9.78 -18.72
CA ARG A 122 10.16 11.16 -19.04
C ARG A 122 9.00 12.04 -19.48
N GLY A 123 8.82 13.17 -18.79
CA GLY A 123 7.80 14.17 -19.06
C GLY A 123 6.37 13.76 -18.71
N LYS A 124 6.18 12.60 -18.06
CA LYS A 124 4.85 12.08 -17.69
C LYS A 124 4.39 12.58 -16.34
N ARG A 125 3.10 12.89 -16.26
CA ARG A 125 2.33 13.02 -15.03
C ARG A 125 1.73 11.63 -14.76
N MET A 126 2.02 11.03 -13.62
CA MET A 126 1.62 9.65 -13.37
C MET A 126 0.91 9.46 -12.03
N VAL A 127 -0.07 8.55 -12.02
CA VAL A 127 -0.58 7.95 -10.79
C VAL A 127 0.25 6.69 -10.51
N LEU A 128 0.90 6.65 -9.35
CA LEU A 128 1.65 5.48 -8.88
C LEU A 128 0.86 4.79 -7.77
N VAL A 129 0.39 3.59 -8.03
CA VAL A 129 -0.40 2.81 -7.07
C VAL A 129 0.46 1.76 -6.40
N ASP A 130 0.38 1.66 -5.07
CA ASP A 130 0.98 0.58 -4.27
C ASP A 130 -0.09 -0.02 -3.33
N ASP A 131 0.18 -1.18 -2.76
CA ASP A 131 -0.74 -1.83 -1.82
C ASP A 131 -0.86 -1.06 -0.50
N SER A 132 0.24 -0.60 0.05
CA SER A 132 0.28 0.03 1.38
C SER A 132 1.54 0.86 1.61
N ILE A 133 1.47 1.81 2.54
CA ILE A 133 2.61 2.59 3.00
C ILE A 133 2.85 2.31 4.49
N VAL A 134 3.90 1.53 4.78
CA VAL A 134 4.26 1.16 6.15
C VAL A 134 5.28 2.14 6.72
N ARG A 135 6.55 2.04 6.29
CA ARG A 135 7.66 2.89 6.77
C ARG A 135 7.93 4.09 5.87
N GLY A 136 7.46 4.04 4.64
CA GLY A 136 7.63 5.08 3.64
C GLY A 136 9.01 5.12 2.96
N THR A 137 10.03 4.44 3.47
CA THR A 137 11.41 4.53 2.95
C THR A 137 11.51 4.05 1.49
N GLN A 138 10.96 2.89 1.18
CA GLN A 138 11.00 2.32 -0.18
C GLN A 138 10.26 3.21 -1.18
N LEU A 139 9.10 3.69 -0.81
CA LEU A 139 8.26 4.47 -1.71
C LEU A 139 8.86 5.88 -1.94
N ARG A 140 9.53 6.46 -0.92
CA ARG A 140 10.31 7.69 -1.09
C ARG A 140 11.46 7.51 -2.08
N GLU A 141 12.25 6.45 -1.93
CA GLU A 141 13.33 6.12 -2.88
C GLU A 141 12.78 5.93 -4.30
N THR A 142 11.59 5.33 -4.42
CA THR A 142 10.90 5.18 -5.71
C THR A 142 10.48 6.53 -6.29
N ALA A 143 9.96 7.45 -5.46
CA ALA A 143 9.61 8.80 -5.89
C ALA A 143 10.84 9.57 -6.41
N GLU A 144 11.91 9.63 -5.62
CA GLU A 144 13.18 10.26 -5.99
C GLU A 144 13.67 9.74 -7.34
N PHE A 145 13.65 8.43 -7.51
CA PHE A 145 14.08 7.75 -8.72
C PHE A 145 13.21 8.05 -9.96
N LEU A 146 11.88 8.17 -9.79
CA LEU A 146 10.98 8.55 -10.87
C LEU A 146 11.22 10.00 -11.31
N PHE A 147 11.42 10.93 -10.37
CA PHE A 147 11.76 12.32 -10.70
C PHE A 147 13.14 12.45 -11.35
N GLU A 148 14.16 11.72 -10.86
CA GLU A 148 15.47 11.63 -11.51
C GLU A 148 15.38 11.07 -12.93
N SER A 149 14.42 10.17 -13.19
CA SER A 149 14.13 9.61 -14.53
C SER A 149 13.34 10.56 -15.41
N GLY A 150 12.96 11.74 -14.90
CA GLY A 150 12.29 12.79 -15.64
C GLY A 150 10.77 12.80 -15.58
N ALA A 151 10.16 12.16 -14.58
CA ALA A 151 8.74 12.31 -14.31
C ALA A 151 8.40 13.78 -14.03
N LYS A 152 7.28 14.26 -14.55
CA LYS A 152 6.81 15.62 -14.33
C LYS A 152 6.04 15.74 -13.03
N GLU A 153 5.17 14.77 -12.77
CA GLU A 153 4.37 14.66 -11.57
C GLU A 153 4.22 13.19 -11.18
N VAL A 154 4.20 12.92 -9.86
CA VAL A 154 3.96 11.59 -9.30
C VAL A 154 2.90 11.69 -8.21
N HIS A 155 1.72 11.18 -8.50
CA HIS A 155 0.58 11.12 -7.60
C HIS A 155 0.50 9.73 -6.99
N ALA A 156 0.95 9.56 -5.74
CA ALA A 156 0.95 8.26 -5.08
C ALA A 156 -0.44 7.89 -4.55
N ARG A 157 -0.82 6.62 -4.69
CA ARG A 157 -2.06 6.07 -4.14
C ARG A 157 -1.78 4.75 -3.44
N ALA A 158 -2.19 4.64 -2.19
CA ALA A 158 -2.13 3.41 -1.42
C ALA A 158 -3.50 2.73 -1.42
N ALA A 159 -3.53 1.43 -1.73
CA ALA A 159 -4.78 0.67 -1.87
C ALA A 159 -5.48 0.36 -0.54
N CYS A 160 -4.89 0.73 0.58
CA CYS A 160 -5.50 0.64 1.91
C CYS A 160 -5.35 1.97 2.68
N PRO A 161 -6.09 2.16 3.79
CA PRO A 161 -5.92 3.32 4.66
C PRO A 161 -4.51 3.40 5.30
N PRO A 162 -4.13 4.54 5.91
CA PRO A 162 -2.88 4.65 6.66
C PRO A 162 -2.80 3.60 7.77
N ILE A 163 -1.66 2.93 7.88
CA ILE A 163 -1.44 1.93 8.93
C ILE A 163 -1.10 2.66 10.22
N LEU A 164 -2.01 2.62 11.20
CA LEU A 164 -1.88 3.28 12.50
C LEU A 164 -1.46 2.32 13.62
N PHE A 165 -1.71 1.02 13.46
CA PHE A 165 -1.45 0.02 14.51
C PHE A 165 -0.61 -1.13 13.97
N GLY A 166 0.43 -1.50 14.72
CA GLY A 166 1.25 -2.67 14.43
C GLY A 166 0.45 -3.95 14.63
N CYS A 167 0.47 -4.85 13.63
CA CYS A 167 -0.24 -6.11 13.73
C CYS A 167 0.27 -6.96 14.91
N LYS A 168 -0.63 -7.54 15.70
CA LYS A 168 -0.29 -8.40 16.83
C LYS A 168 0.27 -9.76 16.39
N TYR A 169 -0.06 -10.19 15.17
CA TYR A 169 0.20 -11.55 14.68
C TYR A 169 1.21 -11.60 13.54
N LEU A 170 1.17 -10.64 12.62
CA LEU A 170 1.97 -10.63 11.40
C LEU A 170 3.15 -9.65 11.51
N ASN A 171 4.33 -10.07 11.05
CA ASN A 171 5.57 -9.33 11.26
C ASN A 171 5.77 -8.13 10.31
N PHE A 172 4.96 -7.96 9.27
CA PHE A 172 5.20 -6.91 8.26
C PHE A 172 5.00 -5.49 8.81
N SER A 173 4.01 -5.30 9.67
CA SER A 173 3.75 -4.07 10.40
C SER A 173 4.16 -4.18 11.87
N ARG A 174 4.60 -5.37 12.32
CA ARG A 174 5.14 -5.58 13.66
C ARG A 174 6.55 -5.04 13.70
N SER A 175 6.66 -3.84 14.18
CA SER A 175 7.93 -3.21 14.50
C SER A 175 8.26 -3.42 15.98
N ASN A 176 9.51 -3.21 16.34
CA ASN A 176 9.91 -3.11 17.75
C ASN A 176 9.27 -1.87 18.42
N SER A 177 8.71 -0.96 17.62
CA SER A 177 8.02 0.25 18.03
C SER A 177 7.01 0.68 16.97
N GLU A 178 5.83 1.17 17.37
CA GLU A 178 4.86 1.80 16.46
C GLU A 178 5.44 3.01 15.72
N MET A 179 6.54 3.60 16.22
CA MET A 179 7.29 4.67 15.58
C MET A 179 7.99 4.26 14.29
N GLU A 180 7.99 2.99 13.92
CA GLU A 180 8.41 2.57 12.58
C GLU A 180 7.33 2.82 11.52
N LEU A 181 6.07 2.96 11.92
CA LEU A 181 4.97 3.33 11.02
C LEU A 181 5.07 4.83 10.69
N ILE A 182 5.08 5.18 9.39
CA ILE A 182 5.22 6.58 8.97
C ILE A 182 4.08 7.45 9.52
N ALA A 183 2.84 6.95 9.53
CA ALA A 183 1.70 7.64 10.07
C ALA A 183 1.87 7.94 11.57
N ARG A 184 2.32 6.96 12.38
CA ARG A 184 2.57 7.13 13.81
C ARG A 184 3.69 8.13 14.10
N ARG A 185 4.74 8.15 13.29
CA ARG A 185 5.79 9.18 13.42
C ARG A 185 5.27 10.58 13.21
N VAL A 186 4.43 10.76 12.18
CA VAL A 186 3.82 12.06 11.89
C VAL A 186 2.86 12.47 13.01
N ILE A 187 2.06 11.54 13.54
CA ILE A 187 1.17 11.79 14.66
C ILE A 187 1.96 12.16 15.92
N ALA A 188 3.04 11.43 16.22
CA ALA A 188 3.87 11.71 17.40
C ALA A 188 4.56 13.09 17.36
N GLU A 189 4.85 13.61 16.17
CA GLU A 189 5.39 14.97 16.00
C GLU A 189 4.35 16.06 16.28
N GLU A 190 3.05 15.77 16.10
CA GLU A 190 1.96 16.71 16.36
C GLU A 190 1.43 16.63 17.78
N GLU A 191 1.25 15.40 18.28
CA GLU A 191 0.50 15.11 19.51
C GLU A 191 1.41 14.58 20.65
N GLY A 192 2.69 14.27 20.36
CA GLY A 192 3.59 13.55 21.25
C GLY A 192 3.47 12.01 21.10
N GLU A 193 4.35 11.26 21.79
CA GLU A 193 4.41 9.79 21.65
C GLU A 193 3.23 9.07 22.30
N ASN A 194 2.67 9.61 23.38
CA ASN A 194 1.57 9.03 24.12
C ASN A 194 0.24 9.65 23.69
N VAL A 195 -0.32 9.13 22.61
CA VAL A 195 -1.55 9.64 22.02
C VAL A 195 -2.75 8.86 22.50
N ASP A 196 -3.78 9.54 22.96
CA ASP A 196 -5.04 8.93 23.37
C ASP A 196 -5.75 8.23 22.20
N ARG A 197 -6.50 7.18 22.52
CA ARG A 197 -7.23 6.41 21.53
C ARG A 197 -8.22 7.26 20.74
N THR A 198 -8.90 8.18 21.36
CA THR A 198 -9.86 9.09 20.71
C THR A 198 -9.20 9.96 19.65
N VAL A 199 -7.98 10.42 19.91
CA VAL A 199 -7.18 11.19 18.94
C VAL A 199 -6.76 10.31 17.77
N LEU A 200 -6.38 9.04 18.03
CA LEU A 200 -6.06 8.09 16.96
C LEU A 200 -7.29 7.74 16.09
N ASP A 201 -8.49 7.73 16.67
CA ASP A 201 -9.71 7.52 15.91
C ASP A 201 -9.96 8.69 14.92
N ASP A 202 -9.63 9.95 15.28
CA ASP A 202 -9.65 11.09 14.35
C ASP A 202 -8.63 10.92 13.20
N TYR A 203 -7.44 10.40 13.50
CA TYR A 203 -6.43 10.09 12.45
C TYR A 203 -6.82 8.90 11.57
N ALA A 204 -7.72 8.05 12.01
CA ALA A 204 -8.29 6.96 11.21
C ALA A 204 -9.50 7.40 10.37
N ASP A 205 -10.10 8.54 10.69
CA ASP A 205 -11.26 9.10 9.97
C ASP A 205 -10.80 9.92 8.76
N PRO A 206 -11.05 9.46 7.52
CA PRO A 206 -10.60 10.13 6.32
C PRO A 206 -11.27 11.50 6.06
N ASP A 207 -12.29 11.86 6.80
CA ASP A 207 -13.00 13.14 6.70
C ASP A 207 -12.53 14.15 7.75
N SER A 208 -11.62 13.77 8.67
CA SER A 208 -11.10 14.65 9.72
C SER A 208 -9.95 15.55 9.27
N ASP A 209 -9.84 16.73 9.86
CA ASP A 209 -8.71 17.64 9.64
C ASP A 209 -7.37 17.04 10.04
N ARG A 210 -7.35 16.21 11.10
CA ARG A 210 -6.14 15.52 11.57
C ARG A 210 -5.63 14.54 10.52
N TYR A 211 -6.52 13.76 9.94
CA TYR A 211 -6.18 12.84 8.85
C TYR A 211 -5.58 13.59 7.66
N HIS A 212 -6.22 14.65 7.19
CA HIS A 212 -5.73 15.43 6.04
C HIS A 212 -4.36 16.05 6.30
N LYS A 213 -4.14 16.62 7.46
CA LYS A 213 -2.81 17.15 7.87
C LYS A 213 -1.74 16.06 7.92
N MET A 214 -2.07 14.90 8.44
CA MET A 214 -1.16 13.75 8.46
C MET A 214 -0.78 13.32 7.05
N VAL A 215 -1.76 13.14 6.16
CA VAL A 215 -1.53 12.73 4.76
C VAL A 215 -0.68 13.76 4.03
N GLU A 216 -0.95 15.06 4.21
CA GLU A 216 -0.14 16.14 3.62
C GLU A 216 1.33 16.09 4.10
N LYS A 217 1.56 15.89 5.39
CA LYS A 217 2.92 15.75 5.94
C LYS A 217 3.64 14.52 5.42
N ILE A 218 2.95 13.38 5.33
CA ILE A 218 3.50 12.17 4.73
C ILE A 218 3.87 12.43 3.27
N CYS A 219 2.98 13.06 2.50
CA CYS A 219 3.20 13.41 1.10
C CYS A 219 4.48 14.25 0.92
N LYS A 220 4.60 15.34 1.67
CA LYS A 220 5.78 16.22 1.65
C LYS A 220 7.06 15.46 2.01
N ARG A 221 7.01 14.60 3.03
CA ARG A 221 8.16 13.81 3.50
C ARG A 221 8.63 12.80 2.48
N MET A 222 7.72 12.29 1.68
CA MET A 222 7.99 11.30 0.63
C MET A 222 8.31 11.93 -0.73
N GLY A 223 8.10 13.24 -0.90
CA GLY A 223 8.42 13.97 -2.11
C GLY A 223 7.46 13.75 -3.27
N PHE A 224 6.21 13.31 -3.01
CA PHE A 224 5.21 13.16 -4.05
C PHE A 224 4.51 14.49 -4.41
N THR A 225 3.97 14.56 -5.63
CA THR A 225 3.10 15.66 -6.05
C THR A 225 1.79 15.65 -5.25
N SER A 226 1.20 14.46 -5.06
CA SER A 226 0.08 14.24 -4.14
C SER A 226 0.09 12.83 -3.59
N LEU A 227 -0.57 12.63 -2.46
CA LEU A 227 -0.76 11.34 -1.81
C LEU A 227 -2.23 11.15 -1.46
N GLY A 228 -2.77 9.97 -1.78
CA GLY A 228 -4.08 9.52 -1.36
C GLY A 228 -4.04 8.09 -0.84
N TYR A 229 -4.94 7.80 0.08
CA TYR A 229 -5.16 6.45 0.60
C TYR A 229 -6.59 6.01 0.27
N ASN A 230 -6.77 4.73 0.03
CA ASN A 230 -8.10 4.16 -0.09
C ASN A 230 -8.86 4.28 1.24
N ARG A 231 -10.18 4.36 1.19
CA ARG A 231 -11.02 4.36 2.39
C ARG A 231 -11.24 2.94 2.88
N LEU A 232 -11.47 2.81 4.19
CA LEU A 232 -11.67 1.51 4.81
C LEU A 232 -12.95 0.83 4.31
N ASP A 233 -14.03 1.59 4.21
CA ASP A 233 -15.32 1.13 3.69
C ASP A 233 -15.21 0.62 2.24
N ASP A 234 -14.62 1.40 1.33
CA ASP A 234 -14.40 0.99 -0.07
C ASP A 234 -13.57 -0.30 -0.18
N MET A 235 -12.56 -0.44 0.68
CA MET A 235 -11.72 -1.63 0.72
C MET A 235 -12.49 -2.86 1.22
N LEU A 236 -13.37 -2.69 2.21
CA LEU A 236 -14.22 -3.78 2.73
C LEU A 236 -15.29 -4.17 1.70
N ASP A 237 -15.89 -3.18 1.04
CA ASP A 237 -16.87 -3.41 -0.03
C ASP A 237 -16.25 -4.15 -1.21
N ALA A 238 -15.00 -3.82 -1.58
CA ALA A 238 -14.26 -4.52 -2.62
C ALA A 238 -14.04 -6.02 -2.31
N ALA A 239 -13.94 -6.38 -1.03
CA ALA A 239 -13.86 -7.78 -0.60
C ALA A 239 -15.21 -8.51 -0.67
N GLY A 240 -16.33 -7.79 -0.55
CA GLY A 240 -17.67 -8.38 -0.60
C GLY A 240 -17.99 -9.37 0.52
N ILE A 241 -17.24 -9.31 1.62
CA ILE A 241 -17.44 -10.13 2.83
C ILE A 241 -18.05 -9.23 3.90
N ASP A 242 -18.95 -9.79 4.73
CA ASP A 242 -19.50 -9.10 5.88
C ASP A 242 -18.38 -8.43 6.70
N PRO A 243 -18.34 -7.10 6.82
CA PRO A 243 -17.29 -6.38 7.53
C PRO A 243 -17.09 -6.84 8.99
N SER A 244 -18.14 -7.34 9.63
CA SER A 244 -18.06 -7.88 10.99
C SER A 244 -17.16 -9.12 11.11
N LYS A 245 -16.87 -9.79 9.99
CA LYS A 245 -16.00 -10.97 9.91
C LYS A 245 -14.58 -10.63 9.49
N MET A 246 -14.28 -9.35 9.23
CA MET A 246 -12.98 -8.89 8.74
C MET A 246 -12.19 -8.18 9.84
N CYS A 247 -10.92 -8.53 9.99
CA CYS A 247 -10.01 -7.83 10.88
C CYS A 247 -9.49 -6.56 10.22
N THR A 248 -9.75 -5.42 10.85
CA THR A 248 -9.31 -4.08 10.40
C THR A 248 -8.32 -3.42 11.36
N TYR A 249 -7.75 -4.20 12.28
CA TYR A 249 -6.92 -3.72 13.38
C TYR A 249 -5.78 -2.78 12.93
N CYS A 250 -5.11 -3.07 11.82
CA CYS A 250 -3.98 -2.27 11.33
C CYS A 250 -4.33 -0.80 11.06
N TRP A 251 -5.60 -0.50 10.73
CA TRP A 251 -6.06 0.82 10.33
C TRP A 251 -6.81 1.57 11.43
N ASN A 252 -7.68 0.87 12.16
CA ASN A 252 -8.55 1.47 13.18
C ASN A 252 -8.40 0.86 14.57
N GLY A 253 -7.48 -0.12 14.77
CA GLY A 253 -7.26 -0.80 16.03
C GLY A 253 -8.44 -1.64 16.55
N ARG A 254 -9.38 -2.02 15.67
CA ARG A 254 -10.53 -2.88 16.00
C ARG A 254 -10.33 -4.28 15.43
N GLU A 255 -10.60 -5.27 16.25
CA GLU A 255 -10.56 -6.70 15.89
C GLU A 255 -11.93 -7.21 15.49
#